data_ec1ef9bb393e485e3f84ab6e70ebe2b8
#
_entry.id   ec1ef9bb393e485e3f84ab6e70ebe2b8
#
_cell.length_a   1.000
_cell.length_b   1.000
_cell.length_c   1.000
_cell.angle_alpha   90.00
_cell.angle_beta   90.00
_cell.angle_gamma   90.00
#
_symmetry.space_group_name_H-M   'P 1'
#
loop_
_entity.id
_entity.type
_entity.pdbx_description
1 polymer ?
#
loop_
_entity_poly.entity_id
_entity_poly.type
_entity_poly.pdbx_seq_one_letter_code
_entity_poly.pdbx_strand_id
1 'polypeptide(L)'
;MVQKLEKFQMALGVIFLSIFFIAILVQIVTRYIGVSVIWTEEVANYSFIWAIFMGAAVMVNRREHFSFDFLTQKLKGKKRASLLTVIDAIVAIFAFFITLYGYEAVTTFWNYNWLSLPELKMGYIWIAIPVMGVTMLIYSLNHIVSHIKVLLNKEAV
;
A
#
# COMPACT_ATOMS: atom_id res chain seq x y z
N MET A 1 -4.23 13.89 11.16
CA MET A 1 -3.92 12.46 11.41
C MET A 1 -3.52 11.77 10.12
N VAL A 2 -4.34 11.81 9.08
CA VAL A 2 -4.10 11.17 7.77
C VAL A 2 -2.77 11.57 7.12
N GLN A 3 -2.44 12.87 7.06
CA GLN A 3 -1.17 13.34 6.49
C GLN A 3 0.08 12.84 7.23
N LYS A 4 0.00 12.63 8.56
CA LYS A 4 1.12 12.06 9.31
C LYS A 4 1.30 10.57 8.99
N LEU A 5 0.19 9.84 8.86
CA LEU A 5 0.19 8.43 8.45
C LEU A 5 0.78 8.28 7.04
N GLU A 6 0.36 9.11 6.09
CA GLU A 6 0.90 9.13 4.72
C GLU A 6 2.41 9.36 4.70
N LYS A 7 2.88 10.40 5.42
CA LYS A 7 4.33 10.69 5.50
C LYS A 7 5.12 9.51 6.09
N PHE A 8 4.58 8.86 7.11
CA PHE A 8 5.20 7.69 7.73
C PHE A 8 5.27 6.51 6.75
N GLN A 9 4.16 6.21 6.06
CA GLN A 9 4.15 5.16 5.04
C GLN A 9 5.08 5.45 3.86
N MET A 10 5.11 6.71 3.41
CA MET A 10 6.05 7.12 2.37
C MET A 10 7.50 6.91 2.80
N ALA A 11 7.85 7.31 4.03
CA ALA A 11 9.20 7.10 4.56
C ALA A 11 9.55 5.60 4.64
N LEU A 12 8.63 4.75 5.15
CA LEU A 12 8.81 3.30 5.16
C LEU A 12 8.98 2.73 3.76
N GLY A 13 8.13 3.13 2.81
CA GLY A 13 8.22 2.69 1.42
C GLY A 13 9.59 3.03 0.80
N VAL A 14 10.10 4.25 1.04
CA VAL A 14 11.42 4.68 0.57
C VAL A 14 12.54 3.88 1.23
N ILE A 15 12.45 3.62 2.54
CA ILE A 15 13.44 2.81 3.26
C ILE A 15 13.49 1.39 2.67
N PHE A 16 12.35 0.73 2.52
CA PHE A 16 12.29 -0.62 1.97
C PHE A 16 12.75 -0.66 0.50
N LEU A 17 12.41 0.34 -0.31
CA LEU A 17 12.89 0.44 -1.67
C LEU A 17 14.42 0.62 -1.72
N SER A 18 14.98 1.38 -0.77
CA SER A 18 16.44 1.55 -0.64
C SER A 18 17.13 0.25 -0.25
N ILE A 19 16.54 -0.52 0.69
CA ILE A 19 17.05 -1.85 1.09
C ILE A 19 17.02 -2.80 -0.12
N PHE A 20 15.92 -2.83 -0.88
CA PHE A 20 15.80 -3.58 -2.11
C PHE A 20 16.96 -3.25 -3.08
N PHE A 21 17.18 -1.97 -3.33
CA PHE A 21 18.22 -1.51 -4.25
C PHE A 21 19.62 -1.93 -3.79
N ILE A 22 19.91 -1.74 -2.50
CA ILE A 22 21.20 -2.13 -1.90
C ILE A 22 21.39 -3.65 -2.00
N ALA A 23 20.39 -4.45 -1.68
CA ALA A 23 20.46 -5.90 -1.76
C ALA A 23 20.74 -6.38 -3.21
N ILE A 24 20.09 -5.79 -4.21
CA ILE A 24 20.36 -6.08 -5.63
C ILE A 24 21.79 -5.69 -6.02
N LEU A 25 22.29 -4.53 -5.59
CA LEU A 25 23.66 -4.13 -5.87
C LEU A 25 24.67 -5.09 -5.26
N VAL A 26 24.47 -5.49 -4.00
CA VAL A 26 25.30 -6.50 -3.32
C VAL A 26 25.25 -7.82 -4.10
N GLN A 27 24.08 -8.28 -4.53
CA GLN A 27 23.91 -9.50 -5.31
C GLN A 27 24.69 -9.46 -6.63
N ILE A 28 24.60 -8.35 -7.35
CA ILE A 28 25.30 -8.18 -8.63
C ILE A 28 26.83 -8.19 -8.41
N VAL A 29 27.33 -7.41 -7.45
CA VAL A 29 28.77 -7.31 -7.16
C VAL A 29 29.34 -8.64 -6.71
N THR A 30 28.68 -9.31 -5.75
CA THR A 30 29.16 -10.60 -5.23
C THR A 30 29.15 -11.69 -6.30
N ARG A 31 28.15 -11.71 -7.17
CA ARG A 31 28.09 -12.62 -8.30
C ARG A 31 29.22 -12.36 -9.31
N TYR A 32 29.55 -11.11 -9.56
CA TYR A 32 30.62 -10.74 -10.48
C TYR A 32 32.01 -11.18 -9.98
N ILE A 33 32.24 -11.14 -8.67
CA ILE A 33 33.49 -11.61 -8.05
C ILE A 33 33.47 -13.11 -7.75
N GLY A 34 32.45 -13.86 -8.17
CA GLY A 34 32.36 -15.31 -8.02
C GLY A 34 31.89 -15.79 -6.64
N VAL A 35 31.38 -14.90 -5.78
CA VAL A 35 30.83 -15.24 -4.46
C VAL A 35 29.31 -15.26 -4.54
N SER A 36 28.68 -16.41 -4.25
CA SER A 36 27.22 -16.52 -4.21
C SER A 36 26.69 -16.16 -2.82
N VAL A 37 25.88 -15.10 -2.74
CA VAL A 37 25.22 -14.66 -1.50
C VAL A 37 23.71 -14.86 -1.63
N ILE A 38 23.20 -15.93 -0.98
CA ILE A 38 21.83 -16.41 -1.20
C ILE A 38 20.79 -15.51 -0.55
N TRP A 39 21.08 -14.94 0.63
CA TRP A 39 20.11 -14.13 1.38
C TRP A 39 19.72 -12.81 0.70
N THR A 40 20.53 -12.31 -0.21
CA THR A 40 20.26 -11.04 -0.91
C THR A 40 18.99 -11.09 -1.74
N GLU A 41 18.67 -12.24 -2.33
CA GLU A 41 17.46 -12.43 -3.13
C GLU A 41 16.19 -12.31 -2.28
N GLU A 42 16.17 -12.99 -1.13
CA GLU A 42 15.02 -12.90 -0.21
C GLU A 42 14.86 -11.50 0.36
N VAL A 43 15.94 -10.88 0.83
CA VAL A 43 15.89 -9.50 1.35
C VAL A 43 15.41 -8.52 0.29
N ALA A 44 15.88 -8.65 -0.97
CA ALA A 44 15.40 -7.82 -2.06
C ALA A 44 13.90 -8.01 -2.30
N ASN A 45 13.46 -9.24 -2.52
CA ASN A 45 12.05 -9.53 -2.82
C ASN A 45 11.11 -9.05 -1.72
N TYR A 46 11.45 -9.29 -0.46
CA TYR A 46 10.59 -8.96 0.66
C TYR A 46 10.57 -7.47 0.98
N SER A 47 11.70 -6.79 0.80
CA SER A 47 11.74 -5.34 0.89
C SER A 47 10.94 -4.69 -0.23
N PHE A 48 10.99 -5.23 -1.44
CA PHE A 48 10.19 -4.74 -2.56
C PHE A 48 8.69 -4.91 -2.33
N ILE A 49 8.26 -6.05 -1.76
CA ILE A 49 6.85 -6.27 -1.37
C ILE A 49 6.39 -5.19 -0.39
N TRP A 50 7.15 -4.90 0.66
CA TRP A 50 6.82 -3.83 1.61
C TRP A 50 6.76 -2.46 0.93
N ALA A 51 7.73 -2.15 0.05
CA ALA A 51 7.75 -0.88 -0.67
C ALA A 51 6.50 -0.70 -1.55
N ILE A 52 6.11 -1.73 -2.31
CA ILE A 52 4.92 -1.70 -3.16
C ILE A 52 3.65 -1.49 -2.33
N PHE A 53 3.46 -2.25 -1.26
CA PHE A 53 2.24 -2.16 -0.46
C PHE A 53 2.14 -0.82 0.28
N MET A 54 3.23 -0.27 0.79
CA MET A 54 3.24 1.07 1.37
C MET A 54 2.93 2.13 0.31
N GLY A 55 3.53 2.01 -0.87
CA GLY A 55 3.27 2.90 -2.00
C GLY A 55 1.82 2.84 -2.48
N ALA A 56 1.26 1.65 -2.63
CA ALA A 56 -0.13 1.46 -3.06
C ALA A 56 -1.12 2.15 -2.11
N ALA A 57 -0.93 2.03 -0.80
CA ALA A 57 -1.78 2.71 0.17
C ALA A 57 -1.68 4.26 0.06
N VAL A 58 -0.48 4.78 -0.13
CA VAL A 58 -0.26 6.23 -0.34
C VAL A 58 -0.94 6.72 -1.62
N MET A 59 -0.87 5.94 -2.71
CA MET A 59 -1.54 6.28 -3.98
C MET A 59 -3.06 6.35 -3.84
N VAL A 60 -3.66 5.54 -2.98
CA VAL A 60 -5.10 5.66 -2.63
C VAL A 60 -5.38 7.02 -1.99
N ASN A 61 -4.56 7.44 -1.01
CA ASN A 61 -4.74 8.74 -0.37
C ASN A 61 -4.59 9.91 -1.33
N ARG A 62 -3.65 9.80 -2.30
CA ARG A 62 -3.40 10.84 -3.32
C ARG A 62 -4.35 10.79 -4.50
N ARG A 63 -5.19 9.74 -4.60
CA ARG A 63 -6.09 9.47 -5.75
C ARG A 63 -5.36 9.24 -7.07
N GLU A 64 -4.10 8.79 -7.01
CA GLU A 64 -3.26 8.55 -8.18
C GLU A 64 -3.30 7.10 -8.66
N HIS A 65 -4.01 6.20 -7.95
CA HIS A 65 -4.07 4.77 -8.28
C HIS A 65 -5.13 4.41 -9.35
N PHE A 66 -6.21 5.22 -9.47
CA PHE A 66 -7.24 5.11 -10.50
C PHE A 66 -7.74 6.52 -10.85
N SER A 67 -7.05 7.19 -11.75
CA SER A 67 -7.48 8.48 -12.24
C SER A 67 -8.45 8.31 -13.41
N PHE A 68 -9.74 8.27 -13.13
CA PHE A 68 -10.77 8.56 -14.14
C PHE A 68 -10.82 10.06 -14.41
N ASP A 69 -9.65 10.67 -14.67
CA ASP A 69 -9.50 12.12 -14.81
C ASP A 69 -10.44 12.69 -15.86
N PHE A 70 -10.62 11.98 -16.95
CA PHE A 70 -11.55 12.38 -18.01
C PHE A 70 -12.99 12.53 -17.52
N LEU A 71 -13.46 11.65 -16.65
CA LEU A 71 -14.83 11.68 -16.14
C LEU A 71 -14.97 12.69 -15.00
N THR A 72 -13.99 12.74 -14.11
CA THR A 72 -13.98 13.64 -12.94
C THR A 72 -13.77 15.10 -13.33
N GLN A 73 -13.06 15.37 -14.41
CA GLN A 73 -12.86 16.74 -14.94
C GLN A 73 -14.12 17.28 -15.62
N LYS A 74 -14.95 16.42 -16.22
CA LYS A 74 -16.22 16.85 -16.85
C LYS A 74 -17.33 17.13 -15.85
N LEU A 75 -17.26 16.59 -14.65
CA LEU A 75 -18.27 16.75 -13.61
C LEU A 75 -17.87 17.86 -12.63
N LYS A 76 -18.85 18.65 -12.18
CA LYS A 76 -18.67 19.72 -11.20
C LYS A 76 -19.65 19.57 -10.03
N GLY A 77 -19.32 20.20 -8.90
CA GLY A 77 -20.20 20.26 -7.73
C GLY A 77 -20.62 18.88 -7.21
N LYS A 78 -21.90 18.73 -6.92
CA LYS A 78 -22.48 17.49 -6.31
C LYS A 78 -22.31 16.25 -7.18
N LYS A 79 -22.39 16.36 -8.50
CA LYS A 79 -22.22 15.21 -9.41
C LYS A 79 -20.82 14.64 -9.31
N ARG A 80 -19.80 15.50 -9.23
CA ARG A 80 -18.41 15.06 -9.01
C ARG A 80 -18.24 14.40 -7.65
N ALA A 81 -18.79 15.01 -6.59
CA ALA A 81 -18.72 14.46 -5.24
C ALA A 81 -19.39 13.07 -5.15
N SER A 82 -20.55 12.90 -5.79
CA SER A 82 -21.25 11.60 -5.84
C SER A 82 -20.41 10.53 -6.53
N LEU A 83 -19.84 10.82 -7.71
CA LEU A 83 -18.97 9.88 -8.42
C LEU A 83 -17.76 9.46 -7.58
N LEU A 84 -17.09 10.46 -6.97
CA LEU A 84 -15.91 10.19 -6.14
C LEU A 84 -16.27 9.38 -4.89
N THR A 85 -17.45 9.59 -4.30
CA THR A 85 -17.92 8.77 -3.18
C THR A 85 -18.13 7.31 -3.59
N VAL A 86 -18.68 7.06 -4.77
CA VAL A 86 -18.85 5.69 -5.29
C VAL A 86 -17.50 5.01 -5.50
N ILE A 87 -16.54 5.71 -6.10
CA ILE A 87 -15.18 5.19 -6.31
C ILE A 87 -14.53 4.85 -4.97
N ASP A 88 -14.57 5.77 -4.00
CA ASP A 88 -13.98 5.55 -2.68
C ASP A 88 -14.68 4.42 -1.92
N ALA A 89 -15.99 4.23 -2.10
CA ALA A 89 -16.72 3.11 -1.51
C ALA A 89 -16.28 1.75 -2.10
N ILE A 90 -16.07 1.68 -3.40
CA ILE A 90 -15.54 0.46 -4.06
C ILE A 90 -14.14 0.15 -3.53
N VAL A 91 -13.27 1.16 -3.45
CA VAL A 91 -11.92 1.00 -2.88
C VAL A 91 -11.96 0.58 -1.42
N ALA A 92 -12.89 1.13 -0.62
CA ALA A 92 -13.05 0.75 0.78
C ALA A 92 -13.49 -0.72 0.93
N ILE A 93 -14.45 -1.18 0.11
CA ILE A 93 -14.90 -2.58 0.08
C ILE A 93 -13.73 -3.51 -0.27
N PHE A 94 -12.98 -3.17 -1.31
CA PHE A 94 -11.81 -3.93 -1.72
C PHE A 94 -10.74 -3.98 -0.62
N ALA A 95 -10.42 -2.83 0.01
CA ALA A 95 -9.47 -2.73 1.09
C ALA A 95 -9.92 -3.52 2.34
N PHE A 96 -11.22 -3.58 2.61
CA PHE A 96 -11.77 -4.41 3.67
C PHE A 96 -11.49 -5.90 3.44
N PHE A 97 -11.76 -6.41 2.25
CA PHE A 97 -11.47 -7.81 1.93
C PHE A 97 -9.98 -8.11 1.92
N ILE A 98 -9.14 -7.19 1.42
CA ILE A 98 -7.68 -7.33 1.51
C ILE A 98 -7.23 -7.42 2.96
N THR A 99 -7.84 -6.64 3.86
CA THR A 99 -7.50 -6.71 5.29
C THR A 99 -7.85 -8.07 5.88
N LEU A 100 -9.05 -8.59 5.59
CA LEU A 100 -9.51 -9.88 6.10
C LEU A 100 -8.65 -11.04 5.60
N TYR A 101 -8.53 -11.16 4.28
CA TYR A 101 -7.75 -12.25 3.67
C TYR A 101 -6.23 -12.08 3.92
N GLY A 102 -5.77 -10.84 4.03
CA GLY A 102 -4.40 -10.55 4.43
C GLY A 102 -4.10 -11.03 5.85
N TYR A 103 -5.05 -10.85 6.79
CA TYR A 103 -4.90 -11.38 8.15
C TYR A 103 -4.90 -12.92 8.16
N GLU A 104 -5.76 -13.56 7.38
CA GLU A 104 -5.77 -15.01 7.21
C GLU A 104 -4.43 -15.51 6.66
N ALA A 105 -3.88 -14.85 5.65
CA ALA A 105 -2.56 -15.16 5.11
C ALA A 105 -1.46 -15.02 6.17
N VAL A 106 -1.48 -13.96 6.98
CA VAL A 106 -0.53 -13.78 8.08
C VAL A 106 -0.59 -14.96 9.06
N THR A 107 -1.78 -15.37 9.49
CA THR A 107 -1.95 -16.48 10.45
C THR A 107 -1.50 -17.79 9.87
N THR A 108 -1.79 -18.05 8.59
CA THR A 108 -1.43 -19.28 7.88
C THR A 108 0.09 -19.40 7.72
N PHE A 109 0.75 -18.30 7.32
CA PHE A 109 2.16 -18.32 7.00
C PHE A 109 3.07 -17.84 8.14
N TRP A 110 2.53 -17.54 9.31
CA TRP A 110 3.28 -16.97 10.43
C TRP A 110 4.48 -17.82 10.84
N ASN A 111 4.30 -19.12 10.94
CA ASN A 111 5.31 -20.04 11.46
C ASN A 111 6.30 -20.57 10.40
N TYR A 112 6.11 -20.20 9.15
CA TYR A 112 7.09 -20.50 8.11
C TYR A 112 8.30 -19.59 8.26
N ASN A 113 9.47 -20.09 7.96
CA ASN A 113 10.72 -19.34 8.03
C ASN A 113 11.21 -18.98 6.62
N TRP A 114 12.05 -17.98 6.54
CA TRP A 114 12.77 -17.67 5.32
C TRP A 114 13.72 -18.81 4.98
N LEU A 115 13.99 -19.01 3.69
CA LEU A 115 14.84 -20.11 3.24
C LEU A 115 16.32 -19.83 3.53
N SER A 116 16.77 -18.61 3.28
CA SER A 116 18.18 -18.21 3.44
C SER A 116 18.48 -17.63 4.84
N LEU A 117 17.47 -17.20 5.57
CA LEU A 117 17.55 -16.65 6.92
C LEU A 117 16.49 -17.31 7.82
N PRO A 118 16.70 -18.57 8.25
CA PRO A 118 15.68 -19.33 8.97
C PRO A 118 15.27 -18.75 10.33
N GLU A 119 16.01 -17.79 10.86
CA GLU A 119 15.68 -17.05 12.08
C GLU A 119 14.50 -16.08 11.88
N LEU A 120 14.24 -15.68 10.62
CA LEU A 120 13.18 -14.76 10.27
C LEU A 120 11.92 -15.50 9.82
N LYS A 121 10.78 -15.03 10.33
CA LYS A 121 9.49 -15.62 9.99
C LYS A 121 8.87 -14.96 8.74
N MET A 122 8.21 -15.77 7.93
CA MET A 122 7.45 -15.31 6.76
C MET A 122 6.31 -14.36 7.15
N GLY A 123 5.75 -14.53 8.35
CA GLY A 123 4.72 -13.63 8.87
C GLY A 123 5.07 -12.15 8.79
N TYR A 124 6.36 -11.78 8.96
CA TYR A 124 6.81 -10.38 8.85
C TYR A 124 6.59 -9.78 7.45
N ILE A 125 6.54 -10.62 6.43
CA ILE A 125 6.28 -10.16 5.05
C ILE A 125 4.78 -10.06 4.82
N TRP A 126 4.04 -11.09 5.25
CA TRP A 126 2.60 -11.16 5.06
C TRP A 126 1.85 -10.05 5.79
N ILE A 127 2.37 -9.51 6.91
CA ILE A 127 1.81 -8.35 7.62
C ILE A 127 1.68 -7.12 6.70
N ALA A 128 2.49 -6.97 5.67
CA ALA A 128 2.41 -5.84 4.75
C ALA A 128 1.03 -5.73 4.08
N ILE A 129 0.36 -6.87 3.83
CA ILE A 129 -0.96 -6.91 3.18
C ILE A 129 -2.06 -6.31 4.07
N PRO A 130 -2.31 -6.78 5.30
CA PRO A 130 -3.35 -6.19 6.14
C PRO A 130 -3.00 -4.76 6.57
N VAL A 131 -1.72 -4.40 6.74
CA VAL A 131 -1.30 -3.02 6.99
C VAL A 131 -1.69 -2.11 5.83
N MET A 132 -1.44 -2.52 4.59
CA MET A 132 -1.92 -1.81 3.40
C MET A 132 -3.44 -1.69 3.42
N GLY A 133 -4.16 -2.79 3.60
CA GLY A 133 -5.63 -2.82 3.58
C GLY A 133 -6.24 -1.87 4.63
N VAL A 134 -5.79 -1.94 5.89
CA VAL A 134 -6.27 -1.04 6.97
C VAL A 134 -6.02 0.43 6.64
N THR A 135 -4.83 0.75 6.14
CA THR A 135 -4.50 2.14 5.83
C THR A 135 -5.26 2.66 4.61
N MET A 136 -5.49 1.83 3.58
CA MET A 136 -6.37 2.15 2.47
C MET A 136 -7.81 2.40 2.93
N LEU A 137 -8.33 1.61 3.88
CA LEU A 137 -9.64 1.84 4.50
C LEU A 137 -9.70 3.20 5.18
N ILE A 138 -8.70 3.55 6.00
CA ILE A 138 -8.64 4.84 6.69
C ILE A 138 -8.68 5.98 5.67
N TYR A 139 -7.92 5.89 4.58
CA TYR A 139 -7.88 6.91 3.54
C TYR A 139 -9.20 7.03 2.79
N SER A 140 -9.77 5.92 2.35
CA SER A 140 -11.04 5.91 1.62
C SER A 140 -12.19 6.44 2.47
N LEU A 141 -12.27 6.04 3.75
CA LEU A 141 -13.29 6.56 4.67
C LEU A 141 -13.13 8.07 4.90
N ASN A 142 -11.90 8.58 5.04
CA ASN A 142 -11.66 10.02 5.17
C ASN A 142 -12.12 10.79 3.93
N HIS A 143 -11.90 10.23 2.73
CA HIS A 143 -12.38 10.82 1.47
C HIS A 143 -13.90 10.81 1.39
N ILE A 144 -14.56 9.68 1.71
CA ILE A 144 -16.02 9.57 1.72
C ILE A 144 -16.64 10.63 2.64
N VAL A 145 -16.12 10.77 3.87
CA VAL A 145 -16.60 11.79 4.82
C VAL A 145 -16.47 13.20 4.24
N SER A 146 -15.35 13.49 3.56
CA SER A 146 -15.11 14.78 2.94
C SER A 146 -16.11 15.06 1.79
N HIS A 147 -16.46 14.06 0.98
CA HIS A 147 -17.42 14.22 -0.11
C HIS A 147 -18.87 14.32 0.38
N ILE A 148 -19.24 13.58 1.41
CA ILE A 148 -20.55 13.67 2.04
C ILE A 148 -20.77 15.10 2.56
N LYS A 149 -19.78 15.74 3.16
CA LYS A 149 -19.89 17.15 3.57
C LYS A 149 -20.22 18.09 2.41
N VAL A 150 -19.59 17.86 1.24
CA VAL A 150 -19.90 18.65 0.02
C VAL A 150 -21.30 18.38 -0.49
N LEU A 151 -21.78 17.13 -0.40
CA LEU A 151 -23.14 16.75 -0.84
C LEU A 151 -24.23 17.37 0.05
N LEU A 152 -23.96 17.46 1.37
CA LEU A 152 -24.91 18.00 2.35
C LEU A 152 -24.95 19.53 2.37
N ASN A 153 -23.85 20.23 2.01
CA ASN A 153 -23.84 21.69 1.94
C ASN A 153 -24.71 22.16 0.77
N LYS A 154 -25.83 22.86 1.11
CA LYS A 154 -26.76 23.44 0.15
C LYS A 154 -26.20 24.65 -0.65
N GLU A 155 -25.07 25.20 -0.24
CA GLU A 155 -24.48 26.42 -0.79
C GLU A 155 -23.40 26.16 -1.88
N ALA A 156 -23.12 24.94 -2.25
CA ALA A 156 -22.18 24.61 -3.32
C ALA A 156 -22.92 24.42 -4.66
N VAL A 157 -23.52 25.47 -5.19
CA VAL A 157 -24.04 25.58 -6.56
C VAL A 157 -23.12 26.44 -7.38
#